data_c09d44cbddf829ef8a0573965f972d6d
#
_entry.id   c09d44cbddf829ef8a0573965f972d6d
#
_cell.length_a   1.000
_cell.length_b   1.000
_cell.length_c   1.000
_cell.angle_alpha   90.00
_cell.angle_beta   90.00
_cell.angle_gamma   90.00
#
_symmetry.space_group_name_H-M   'P 1'
#
loop_
_entity.id
_entity.type
_entity.pdbx_description
1 polymer ?
#
loop_
_entity_poly.entity_id
_entity_poly.type
_entity_poly.pdbx_seq_one_letter_code
_entity_poly.pdbx_strand_id
1 'polypeptide(L)'
;CYYLDLKAALKNGERGQTPFTPAVGILIQINARLNQIKRDGFANVQAQIRAIAKDFRSRIGKYPFHIVSDSLSYAVTPLSPNNPEVSAHQLFLTLKDEYGIIICPNGGELADKVFRVGHIGHLTVEDNDALFRAFDDLMARGILKA
;
A
#
# COMPACT_ATOMS: atom_id res chain seq x y z
N CYS A 1 5.21 -27.53 10.31
CA CYS A 1 4.52 -26.77 9.25
C CYS A 1 4.69 -27.52 7.93
N TYR A 2 3.59 -27.90 7.28
CA TYR A 2 3.66 -28.75 6.07
C TYR A 2 4.50 -28.15 4.93
N TYR A 3 4.23 -26.89 4.59
CA TYR A 3 4.90 -26.23 3.45
C TYR A 3 6.32 -25.71 3.80
N LEU A 4 6.56 -25.38 5.05
CA LEU A 4 7.83 -24.84 5.54
C LEU A 4 8.66 -25.90 6.31
N ASP A 5 8.56 -27.18 5.91
CA ASP A 5 9.34 -28.25 6.52
C ASP A 5 10.79 -28.20 5.99
N LEU A 6 11.70 -27.72 6.84
CA LEU A 6 13.12 -27.61 6.50
C LEU A 6 13.80 -28.98 6.29
N LYS A 7 13.33 -30.04 6.98
CA LYS A 7 13.88 -31.39 6.79
C LYS A 7 13.54 -31.91 5.41
N ALA A 8 12.28 -31.69 4.96
CA ALA A 8 11.89 -32.04 3.60
C ALA A 8 12.64 -31.21 2.56
N ALA A 9 12.90 -29.92 2.82
CA ALA A 9 13.67 -29.05 1.94
C ALA A 9 15.14 -29.55 1.80
N LEU A 10 15.81 -29.88 2.91
CA LEU A 10 17.17 -30.41 2.90
C LEU A 10 17.24 -31.74 2.14
N LYS A 11 16.39 -32.71 2.48
CA LYS A 11 16.35 -34.02 1.81
C LYS A 11 16.12 -33.91 0.29
N ASN A 12 15.26 -33.02 -0.15
CA ASN A 12 15.04 -32.81 -1.58
C ASN A 12 16.21 -32.04 -2.21
N GLY A 13 16.84 -31.09 -1.49
CA GLY A 13 18.01 -30.35 -1.95
C GLY A 13 19.22 -31.21 -2.28
N GLU A 14 19.45 -32.33 -1.52
CA GLU A 14 20.53 -33.29 -1.79
C GLU A 14 20.48 -33.88 -3.19
N ARG A 15 19.29 -33.99 -3.77
CA ARG A 15 19.05 -34.48 -5.15
C ARG A 15 18.74 -33.36 -6.15
N GLY A 16 18.98 -32.11 -5.81
CA GLY A 16 18.71 -30.95 -6.66
C GLY A 16 17.22 -30.67 -6.91
N GLN A 17 16.34 -31.08 -5.98
CA GLN A 17 14.90 -30.94 -6.08
C GLN A 17 14.34 -30.05 -4.94
N THR A 18 13.13 -29.53 -5.14
CA THR A 18 12.36 -28.85 -4.11
C THR A 18 11.20 -29.77 -3.65
N PRO A 19 10.72 -29.64 -2.37
CA PRO A 19 9.59 -30.43 -1.89
C PRO A 19 8.30 -30.20 -2.69
N PHE A 20 8.13 -28.98 -3.22
CA PHE A 20 6.97 -28.53 -4.00
C PHE A 20 7.45 -27.76 -5.22
N THR A 21 6.60 -27.62 -6.22
CA THR A 21 6.89 -26.78 -7.38
C THR A 21 7.16 -25.34 -6.93
N PRO A 22 8.34 -24.77 -7.23
CA PRO A 22 8.65 -23.41 -6.84
C PRO A 22 7.78 -22.40 -7.61
N ALA A 23 7.54 -21.24 -6.99
CA ALA A 23 6.79 -20.14 -7.59
C ALA A 23 7.65 -19.41 -8.65
N VAL A 24 7.98 -20.08 -9.75
CA VAL A 24 8.92 -19.60 -10.77
C VAL A 24 8.52 -18.25 -11.33
N GLY A 25 7.23 -18.02 -11.62
CA GLY A 25 6.73 -16.74 -12.12
C GLY A 25 7.02 -15.58 -11.16
N ILE A 26 6.85 -15.80 -9.86
CA ILE A 26 7.16 -14.80 -8.83
C ILE A 26 8.66 -14.56 -8.76
N LEU A 27 9.48 -15.59 -8.82
CA LEU A 27 10.95 -15.46 -8.80
C LEU A 27 11.46 -14.66 -10.00
N ILE A 28 10.89 -14.86 -11.19
CA ILE A 28 11.21 -14.07 -12.38
C ILE A 28 10.84 -12.61 -12.20
N GLN A 29 9.65 -12.31 -11.64
CA GLN A 29 9.21 -10.94 -11.34
C GLN A 29 10.10 -10.25 -10.30
N ILE A 30 10.48 -10.95 -9.24
CA ILE A 30 11.43 -10.46 -8.23
C ILE A 30 12.78 -10.13 -8.88
N ASN A 31 13.31 -11.05 -9.70
CA ASN A 31 14.57 -10.83 -10.41
C ASN A 31 14.50 -9.62 -11.34
N ALA A 32 13.42 -9.46 -12.09
CA ALA A 32 13.20 -8.29 -12.94
C ALA A 32 13.20 -6.98 -12.12
N ARG A 33 12.50 -6.96 -10.99
CA ARG A 33 12.44 -5.79 -10.10
C ARG A 33 13.80 -5.49 -9.46
N LEU A 34 14.53 -6.48 -9.00
CA LEU A 34 15.87 -6.29 -8.45
C LEU A 34 16.84 -5.71 -9.48
N ASN A 35 16.76 -6.15 -10.75
CA ASN A 35 17.56 -5.60 -11.83
C ASN A 35 17.17 -4.14 -12.14
N GLN A 36 15.90 -3.76 -12.05
CA GLN A 36 15.49 -2.35 -12.13
C GLN A 36 16.11 -1.53 -11.01
N ILE A 37 15.95 -1.95 -9.74
CA ILE A 37 16.52 -1.26 -8.59
C ILE A 37 18.05 -1.11 -8.72
N LYS A 38 18.73 -2.13 -9.24
CA LYS A 38 20.17 -2.09 -9.48
C LYS A 38 20.55 -1.03 -10.52
N ARG A 39 19.77 -0.89 -11.61
CA ARG A 39 19.99 0.14 -12.62
C ARG A 39 19.69 1.56 -12.12
N ASP A 40 18.56 1.70 -11.43
CA ASP A 40 18.05 2.99 -10.97
C ASP A 40 18.83 3.51 -9.75
N GLY A 41 19.50 2.61 -9.02
CA GLY A 41 20.20 2.86 -7.77
C GLY A 41 19.26 2.80 -6.56
N PHE A 42 19.63 2.02 -5.56
CA PHE A 42 18.82 1.82 -4.35
C PHE A 42 18.48 3.11 -3.61
N ALA A 43 19.46 4.03 -3.51
CA ALA A 43 19.27 5.34 -2.87
C ALA A 43 18.21 6.19 -3.60
N ASN A 44 18.17 6.15 -4.94
CA ASN A 44 17.20 6.88 -5.74
C ASN A 44 15.78 6.31 -5.55
N VAL A 45 15.65 4.99 -5.53
CA VAL A 45 14.35 4.33 -5.24
C VAL A 45 13.85 4.70 -3.84
N GLN A 46 14.72 4.72 -2.85
CA GLN A 46 14.35 5.17 -1.50
C GLN A 46 13.97 6.66 -1.45
N ALA A 47 14.70 7.51 -2.18
CA ALA A 47 14.40 8.95 -2.24
C ALA A 47 13.03 9.20 -2.88
N GLN A 48 12.67 8.48 -3.93
CA GLN A 48 11.35 8.54 -4.56
C GLN A 48 10.24 8.16 -3.58
N ILE A 49 10.36 7.03 -2.88
CA ILE A 49 9.38 6.59 -1.87
C ILE A 49 9.21 7.66 -0.78
N ARG A 50 10.31 8.24 -0.32
CA ARG A 50 10.28 9.32 0.68
C ARG A 50 9.59 10.57 0.15
N ALA A 51 9.82 10.93 -1.11
CA ALA A 51 9.20 12.09 -1.74
C ALA A 51 7.67 11.91 -1.81
N ILE A 52 7.18 10.76 -2.29
CA ILE A 52 5.76 10.44 -2.36
C ILE A 52 5.10 10.50 -0.97
N ALA A 53 5.70 9.84 0.03
CA ALA A 53 5.17 9.81 1.38
C ALA A 53 5.15 11.20 2.05
N LYS A 54 6.18 12.01 1.83
CA LYS A 54 6.26 13.38 2.37
C LYS A 54 5.24 14.30 1.70
N ASP A 55 5.11 14.24 0.38
CA ASP A 55 4.10 15.00 -0.35
C ASP A 55 2.70 14.66 0.16
N PHE A 56 2.37 13.38 0.20
CA PHE A 56 1.09 12.93 0.72
C PHE A 56 0.79 13.47 2.14
N ARG A 57 1.74 13.29 3.06
CA ARG A 57 1.57 13.72 4.47
C ARG A 57 1.52 15.22 4.65
N SER A 58 2.17 15.99 3.80
CA SER A 58 2.08 17.46 3.84
C SER A 58 0.70 17.98 3.46
N ARG A 59 -0.05 17.22 2.68
CA ARG A 59 -1.35 17.61 2.12
C ARG A 59 -2.54 17.02 2.87
N ILE A 60 -2.40 15.83 3.46
CA ILE A 60 -3.53 15.10 4.06
C ILE A 60 -4.19 15.83 5.22
N GLY A 61 -3.48 16.71 5.92
CA GLY A 61 -4.01 17.51 7.02
C GLY A 61 -5.11 18.51 6.63
N LYS A 62 -5.37 18.73 5.34
CA LYS A 62 -6.49 19.53 4.84
C LYS A 62 -7.82 18.76 4.78
N TYR A 63 -7.77 17.45 4.94
CA TYR A 63 -8.90 16.53 4.82
C TYR A 63 -9.30 16.02 6.21
N PRO A 64 -10.55 15.58 6.40
CA PRO A 64 -11.05 15.14 7.69
C PRO A 64 -10.55 13.74 8.08
N PHE A 65 -9.24 13.59 8.10
CA PHE A 65 -8.54 12.38 8.50
C PHE A 65 -7.46 12.68 9.53
N HIS A 66 -7.17 11.71 10.37
CA HIS A 66 -5.97 11.73 11.20
C HIS A 66 -5.11 10.48 10.95
N ILE A 67 -3.82 10.65 11.15
CA ILE A 67 -2.85 9.55 11.07
C ILE A 67 -2.89 8.79 12.39
N VAL A 68 -3.12 7.47 12.34
CA VAL A 68 -3.32 6.63 13.54
C VAL A 68 -2.04 6.02 14.10
N SER A 69 -0.87 6.46 13.67
CA SER A 69 0.42 5.92 14.11
C SER A 69 1.42 7.02 14.44
N ASP A 70 2.07 6.93 15.57
CA ASP A 70 3.15 7.82 16.00
C ASP A 70 4.50 7.49 15.34
N SER A 71 4.66 6.25 14.83
CA SER A 71 5.85 5.79 14.14
C SER A 71 5.54 5.43 12.70
N LEU A 72 5.95 6.28 11.76
CA LEU A 72 5.59 6.18 10.35
C LEU A 72 6.73 5.65 9.49
N SER A 73 6.46 4.54 8.80
CA SER A 73 7.25 4.09 7.67
C SER A 73 7.00 4.98 6.44
N TYR A 74 7.99 5.14 5.57
CA TYR A 74 7.76 5.77 4.26
C TYR A 74 6.99 4.87 3.28
N ALA A 75 6.78 3.60 3.62
CA ALA A 75 6.06 2.67 2.74
C ALA A 75 4.54 2.88 2.76
N VAL A 76 3.97 3.34 3.87
CA VAL A 76 2.53 3.39 4.09
C VAL A 76 2.15 4.47 5.11
N THR A 77 0.98 5.09 4.92
CA THR A 77 0.36 5.99 5.91
C THR A 77 -1.01 5.44 6.30
N PRO A 78 -1.22 5.03 7.56
CA PRO A 78 -2.52 4.63 8.07
C PRO A 78 -3.34 5.86 8.48
N LEU A 79 -4.62 5.87 8.11
CA LEU A 79 -5.55 6.99 8.32
C LEU A 79 -6.87 6.50 8.91
N SER A 80 -7.49 7.34 9.72
CA SER A 80 -8.86 7.17 10.19
C SER A 80 -9.67 8.42 9.87
N PRO A 81 -10.93 8.29 9.42
CA PRO A 81 -11.85 9.42 9.35
C PRO A 81 -12.04 10.06 10.73
N ASN A 82 -12.10 11.40 10.77
CA ASN A 82 -12.37 12.12 12.02
C ASN A 82 -13.84 11.99 12.44
N ASN A 83 -14.73 11.88 11.46
CA ASN A 83 -16.14 11.65 11.68
C ASN A 83 -16.42 10.14 11.72
N PRO A 84 -16.94 9.60 12.84
CA PRO A 84 -17.21 8.15 12.98
C PRO A 84 -18.37 7.66 12.09
N GLU A 85 -19.17 8.55 11.49
CA GLU A 85 -20.18 8.18 10.52
C GLU A 85 -19.60 7.87 9.14
N VAL A 86 -18.36 8.26 8.86
CA VAL A 86 -17.66 7.99 7.62
C VAL A 86 -16.93 6.65 7.72
N SER A 87 -17.48 5.60 7.09
CA SER A 87 -16.86 4.30 7.04
C SER A 87 -15.62 4.29 6.13
N ALA A 88 -14.47 3.88 6.66
CA ALA A 88 -13.24 3.70 5.91
C ALA A 88 -13.39 2.64 4.81
N HIS A 89 -14.18 1.59 5.06
CA HIS A 89 -14.47 0.55 4.07
C HIS A 89 -15.33 1.08 2.92
N GLN A 90 -16.37 1.86 3.23
CA GLN A 90 -17.22 2.47 2.21
C GLN A 90 -16.45 3.50 1.37
N LEU A 91 -15.54 4.27 2.01
CA LEU A 91 -14.63 5.17 1.30
C LEU A 91 -13.73 4.41 0.31
N PHE A 92 -13.19 3.26 0.73
CA PHE A 92 -12.42 2.39 -0.18
C PHE A 92 -13.24 1.93 -1.38
N LEU A 93 -14.48 1.47 -1.17
CA LEU A 93 -15.36 1.03 -2.26
C LEU A 93 -15.65 2.17 -3.23
N THR A 94 -15.99 3.35 -2.71
CA THR A 94 -16.27 4.53 -3.53
C THR A 94 -15.05 4.95 -4.37
N LEU A 95 -13.86 5.01 -3.76
CA LEU A 95 -12.62 5.34 -4.48
C LEU A 95 -12.31 4.32 -5.59
N LYS A 96 -12.49 3.04 -5.29
CA LYS A 96 -12.27 1.96 -6.25
C LYS A 96 -13.25 2.01 -7.41
N ASP A 97 -14.55 2.16 -7.12
CA ASP A 97 -15.61 1.98 -8.11
C ASP A 97 -15.85 3.25 -8.95
N GLU A 98 -15.71 4.44 -8.36
CA GLU A 98 -15.98 5.70 -9.06
C GLU A 98 -14.71 6.35 -9.65
N TYR A 99 -13.54 6.16 -9.04
CA TYR A 99 -12.29 6.83 -9.45
C TYR A 99 -11.21 5.87 -9.94
N GLY A 100 -11.42 4.54 -9.82
CA GLY A 100 -10.39 3.55 -10.16
C GLY A 100 -9.18 3.57 -9.23
N ILE A 101 -9.30 4.16 -8.04
CA ILE A 101 -8.23 4.31 -7.06
C ILE A 101 -8.36 3.26 -5.98
N ILE A 102 -7.32 2.45 -5.81
CA ILE A 102 -7.29 1.39 -4.81
C ILE A 102 -6.41 1.81 -3.64
N ILE A 103 -7.03 2.12 -2.50
CA ILE A 103 -6.39 2.25 -1.21
C ILE A 103 -6.44 0.90 -0.47
N CYS A 104 -5.69 0.73 0.60
CA CYS A 104 -5.63 -0.54 1.32
C CYS A 104 -6.63 -0.54 2.49
N PRO A 105 -7.77 -1.25 2.40
CA PRO A 105 -8.71 -1.35 3.52
C PRO A 105 -8.15 -2.24 4.64
N ASN A 106 -8.73 -2.13 5.82
CA ASN A 106 -8.54 -3.11 6.90
C ASN A 106 -9.70 -4.10 6.95
N GLY A 107 -9.53 -5.15 7.77
CA GLY A 107 -10.56 -6.13 8.07
C GLY A 107 -10.89 -6.19 9.56
N GLY A 108 -11.88 -7.01 9.93
CA GLY A 108 -12.31 -7.20 11.31
C GLY A 108 -12.79 -5.90 11.94
N GLU A 109 -12.43 -5.67 13.19
CA GLU A 109 -12.86 -4.50 13.98
C GLU A 109 -12.36 -3.14 13.45
N LEU A 110 -11.38 -3.15 12.57
CA LEU A 110 -10.81 -1.95 11.96
C LEU A 110 -11.35 -1.65 10.56
N ALA A 111 -12.23 -2.48 10.01
CA ALA A 111 -12.71 -2.37 8.64
C ALA A 111 -13.30 -0.98 8.33
N ASP A 112 -14.18 -0.48 9.21
CA ASP A 112 -14.84 0.81 9.02
C ASP A 112 -14.07 1.99 9.61
N LYS A 113 -13.00 1.72 10.37
CA LYS A 113 -12.30 2.74 11.14
C LYS A 113 -11.00 3.21 10.49
N VAL A 114 -10.27 2.31 9.83
CA VAL A 114 -8.89 2.59 9.36
C VAL A 114 -8.70 2.09 7.94
N PHE A 115 -8.09 2.93 7.13
CA PHE A 115 -7.54 2.56 5.82
C PHE A 115 -6.06 2.98 5.72
N ARG A 116 -5.37 2.50 4.71
CA ARG A 116 -3.95 2.80 4.51
C ARG A 116 -3.70 3.25 3.09
N VAL A 117 -2.84 4.24 2.94
CA VAL A 117 -2.34 4.68 1.62
C VAL A 117 -0.90 4.23 1.48
N GLY A 118 -0.64 3.41 0.45
CA GLY A 118 0.68 2.91 0.12
C GLY A 118 1.48 3.92 -0.70
N HIS A 119 2.79 3.97 -0.48
CA HIS A 119 3.71 4.88 -1.19
C HIS A 119 4.82 4.13 -1.92
N ILE A 120 4.72 2.79 -1.98
CA ILE A 120 5.70 1.90 -2.62
C ILE A 120 5.11 1.31 -3.91
N GLY A 121 5.99 0.87 -4.79
CA GLY A 121 5.60 0.29 -6.06
C GLY A 121 6.01 1.19 -7.23
N HIS A 122 5.25 1.11 -8.31
CA HIS A 122 5.44 1.98 -9.48
C HIS A 122 4.53 3.21 -9.37
N LEU A 123 4.82 4.04 -8.36
CA LEU A 123 4.07 5.26 -8.05
C LEU A 123 4.95 6.49 -8.19
N THR A 124 4.31 7.62 -8.44
CA THR A 124 4.91 8.95 -8.52
C THR A 124 4.19 9.93 -7.59
N VAL A 125 4.67 11.18 -7.49
CA VAL A 125 3.98 12.24 -6.73
C VAL A 125 2.64 12.61 -7.39
N GLU A 126 2.56 12.51 -8.71
CA GLU A 126 1.34 12.80 -9.49
C GLU A 126 0.18 11.82 -9.18
N ASP A 127 0.49 10.60 -8.72
CA ASP A 127 -0.55 9.67 -8.25
C ASP A 127 -1.24 10.17 -6.99
N ASN A 128 -0.53 10.90 -6.10
CA ASN A 128 -1.15 11.59 -4.98
C ASN A 128 -2.17 12.64 -5.45
N ASP A 129 -1.89 13.36 -6.56
CA ASP A 129 -2.82 14.36 -7.10
C ASP A 129 -4.15 13.73 -7.53
N ALA A 130 -4.11 12.53 -8.11
CA ALA A 130 -5.33 11.81 -8.46
C ALA A 130 -6.17 11.48 -7.21
N LEU A 131 -5.53 10.98 -6.15
CA LEU A 131 -6.21 10.67 -4.90
C LEU A 131 -6.78 11.93 -4.22
N PHE A 132 -6.03 13.04 -4.19
CA PHE A 132 -6.50 14.28 -3.58
C PHE A 132 -7.65 14.92 -4.37
N ARG A 133 -7.64 14.86 -5.72
CA ARG A 133 -8.80 15.28 -6.53
C ARG A 133 -10.05 14.47 -6.21
N ALA A 134 -9.90 13.16 -5.98
CA ALA A 134 -11.02 12.32 -5.55
C ALA A 134 -11.53 12.74 -4.16
N PHE A 135 -10.65 13.04 -3.22
CA PHE A 135 -11.06 13.54 -1.90
C PHE A 135 -11.76 14.90 -1.99
N ASP A 136 -11.28 15.82 -2.82
CA ASP A 136 -11.92 17.12 -3.04
C ASP A 136 -13.35 16.96 -3.57
N ASP A 137 -13.57 16.07 -4.55
CA ASP A 137 -14.89 15.79 -5.07
C ASP A 137 -15.80 15.13 -4.02
N LEU A 138 -15.29 14.16 -3.27
CA LEU A 138 -16.06 13.51 -2.20
C LEU A 138 -16.46 14.49 -1.08
N MET A 139 -15.61 15.48 -0.78
CA MET A 139 -15.96 16.57 0.13
C MET A 139 -17.04 17.47 -0.47
N ALA A 140 -16.90 17.87 -1.72
CA ALA A 140 -17.89 18.70 -2.42
C ALA A 140 -19.28 18.04 -2.48
N ARG A 141 -19.32 16.72 -2.61
CA ARG A 141 -20.55 15.89 -2.62
C ARG A 141 -21.09 15.61 -1.20
N GLY A 142 -20.40 16.01 -0.15
CA GLY A 142 -20.79 15.76 1.24
C GLY A 142 -20.70 14.27 1.66
N ILE A 143 -19.97 13.44 0.91
CA ILE A 143 -19.68 12.04 1.25
C ILE A 143 -18.56 11.97 2.29
N LEU A 144 -17.50 12.74 2.08
CA LEU A 144 -16.43 12.92 3.04
C LEU A 144 -16.72 14.18 3.85
N LYS A 145 -17.13 14.00 5.12
CA LYS A 145 -17.53 15.07 6.04
C LYS A 145 -16.46 15.30 7.11
N ALA A 146 -16.33 16.58 7.52
CA ALA A 146 -15.47 16.96 8.65
C ALA A 146 -16.04 16.45 9.98
#